data_ada0727de10780d31eae021d5e7aedec
#
_entry.id   ada0727de10780d31eae021d5e7aedec
#
_cell.length_a   1.000
_cell.length_b   1.000
_cell.length_c   1.000
_cell.angle_alpha   90.00
_cell.angle_beta   90.00
_cell.angle_gamma   90.00
#
_symmetry.space_group_name_H-M   'P 1'
#
loop_
_entity.id
_entity.type
_entity.pdbx_description
1 polymer ?
#
loop_
_entity_poly.entity_id
_entity_poly.type
_entity_poly.pdbx_seq_one_letter_code
_entity_poly.pdbx_strand_id
1 'polypeptide(L)'
;DKTVEIAESMGARVVHHAMNGDWSQQRRFAVEEARSEWIFFLDADERISPELQREVQDVLAKNEKKAYWIERSNVFHHNKATHGVLRPDYVLRFMPKEGTNIEGFVHETISSTYPEAKLHGKMYHYTYDNWHQYFNKFNNYTTLAAKKYKENGKSCSFVKDILIRPSWAFFKVYILDRGFLDGKMGFILSVNHYFYTMIK
;
A
#
# COMPACT_ATOMS: atom_id res chain seq x y z
N ASP A 1 1.73 9.26 -21.44
CA ASP A 1 2.90 9.63 -20.63
C ASP A 1 4.15 8.90 -21.16
N LYS A 2 5.32 9.14 -20.57
CA LYS A 2 6.59 8.56 -21.03
C LYS A 2 7.02 7.31 -20.26
N THR A 3 6.12 6.66 -19.54
CA THR A 3 6.45 5.52 -18.66
C THR A 3 7.06 4.36 -19.44
N VAL A 4 6.45 3.99 -20.56
CA VAL A 4 6.93 2.90 -21.43
C VAL A 4 8.32 3.21 -21.97
N GLU A 5 8.49 4.39 -22.59
CA GLU A 5 9.77 4.85 -23.15
C GLU A 5 10.91 4.84 -22.12
N ILE A 6 10.63 5.34 -20.91
CA ILE A 6 11.60 5.36 -19.82
C ILE A 6 11.95 3.93 -19.37
N ALA A 7 10.96 3.07 -19.17
CA ALA A 7 11.19 1.70 -18.72
C ALA A 7 12.02 0.91 -19.75
N GLU A 8 11.71 0.99 -21.03
CA GLU A 8 12.45 0.34 -22.10
C GLU A 8 13.88 0.87 -22.23
N SER A 9 14.08 2.19 -22.10
CA SER A 9 15.41 2.80 -22.13
C SER A 9 16.31 2.33 -20.97
N MET A 10 15.72 1.88 -19.87
CA MET A 10 16.40 1.27 -18.72
C MET A 10 16.55 -0.24 -18.84
N GLY A 11 16.17 -0.85 -19.95
CA GLY A 11 16.28 -2.29 -20.22
C GLY A 11 15.14 -3.12 -19.63
N ALA A 12 14.06 -2.51 -19.18
CA ALA A 12 12.89 -3.24 -18.72
C ALA A 12 12.07 -3.79 -19.90
N ARG A 13 11.52 -5.00 -19.74
CA ARG A 13 10.51 -5.53 -20.65
C ARG A 13 9.14 -4.98 -20.26
N VAL A 14 8.53 -4.25 -21.15
CA VAL A 14 7.18 -3.72 -20.94
C VAL A 14 6.14 -4.67 -21.52
N VAL A 15 5.10 -4.95 -20.75
CA VAL A 15 3.97 -5.78 -21.17
C VAL A 15 2.68 -5.00 -20.92
N HIS A 16 1.85 -4.90 -21.96
CA HIS A 16 0.57 -4.20 -21.87
C HIS A 16 -0.54 -5.16 -21.49
N HIS A 17 -1.30 -4.81 -20.47
CA HIS A 17 -2.48 -5.55 -20.04
C HIS A 17 -3.57 -4.59 -19.54
N ALA A 18 -4.79 -4.76 -20.03
CA ALA A 18 -5.92 -3.93 -19.61
C ALA A 18 -6.35 -4.31 -18.19
N MET A 19 -6.39 -3.35 -17.28
CA MET A 19 -6.68 -3.61 -15.86
C MET A 19 -8.14 -4.05 -15.61
N ASN A 20 -9.11 -3.60 -16.39
CA ASN A 20 -10.53 -3.94 -16.27
C ASN A 20 -11.12 -3.84 -14.84
N GLY A 21 -10.51 -3.05 -13.97
CA GLY A 21 -10.93 -2.87 -12.58
C GLY A 21 -10.57 -4.00 -11.62
N ASP A 22 -9.88 -5.06 -12.06
CA ASP A 22 -9.43 -6.18 -11.23
C ASP A 22 -7.91 -6.13 -10.98
N TRP A 23 -7.52 -5.66 -9.79
CA TRP A 23 -6.13 -5.57 -9.36
C TRP A 23 -5.47 -6.95 -9.20
N SER A 24 -6.22 -7.95 -8.77
CA SER A 24 -5.71 -9.30 -8.60
C SER A 24 -5.39 -9.95 -9.95
N GLN A 25 -6.24 -9.75 -10.95
CA GLN A 25 -5.97 -10.21 -12.31
C GLN A 25 -4.69 -9.58 -12.87
N GLN A 26 -4.50 -8.27 -12.63
CA GLN A 26 -3.30 -7.56 -13.08
C GLN A 26 -2.03 -8.15 -12.46
N ARG A 27 -2.05 -8.45 -11.16
CA ARG A 27 -0.91 -9.07 -10.49
C ARG A 27 -0.69 -10.52 -10.91
N ARG A 28 -1.76 -11.33 -11.08
CA ARG A 28 -1.64 -12.70 -11.60
C ARG A 28 -0.99 -12.71 -12.98
N PHE A 29 -1.47 -11.84 -13.88
CA PHE A 29 -0.88 -11.68 -15.20
C PHE A 29 0.62 -11.31 -15.12
N ALA A 30 1.01 -10.39 -14.23
CA ALA A 30 2.41 -10.04 -14.04
C ALA A 30 3.27 -11.23 -13.55
N VAL A 31 2.72 -12.08 -12.67
CA VAL A 31 3.38 -13.32 -12.23
C VAL A 31 3.55 -14.30 -13.39
N GLU A 32 2.52 -14.51 -14.20
CA GLU A 32 2.56 -15.40 -15.38
C GLU A 32 3.65 -14.95 -16.36
N GLU A 33 3.73 -13.65 -16.63
CA GLU A 33 4.69 -13.03 -17.53
C GLU A 33 6.14 -12.99 -16.98
N ALA A 34 6.33 -13.11 -15.67
CA ALA A 34 7.66 -13.12 -15.06
C ALA A 34 8.47 -14.32 -15.53
N ARG A 35 9.72 -14.09 -15.94
CA ARG A 35 10.64 -15.11 -16.51
C ARG A 35 11.62 -15.68 -15.49
N SER A 36 11.80 -15.00 -14.35
CA SER A 36 12.73 -15.38 -13.30
C SER A 36 12.08 -16.28 -12.28
N GLU A 37 12.90 -17.05 -11.54
CA GLU A 37 12.42 -17.88 -10.42
C GLU A 37 11.92 -17.05 -9.22
N TRP A 38 12.35 -15.80 -9.12
CA TRP A 38 11.99 -14.88 -8.04
C TRP A 38 11.16 -13.72 -8.55
N ILE A 39 10.25 -13.26 -7.72
CA ILE A 39 9.37 -12.12 -7.99
C ILE A 39 9.57 -11.09 -6.89
N PHE A 40 9.69 -9.83 -7.29
CA PHE A 40 9.61 -8.68 -6.40
C PHE A 40 8.52 -7.72 -6.90
N PHE A 41 7.40 -7.67 -6.20
CA PHE A 41 6.34 -6.70 -6.49
C PHE A 41 6.76 -5.31 -6.03
N LEU A 42 6.88 -4.38 -6.96
CA LEU A 42 7.21 -2.98 -6.70
C LEU A 42 6.23 -2.09 -7.48
N ASP A 43 5.49 -1.27 -6.76
CA ASP A 43 4.54 -0.33 -7.37
C ASP A 43 5.30 0.91 -7.90
N ALA A 44 4.73 1.63 -8.89
CA ALA A 44 5.41 2.74 -9.57
C ALA A 44 5.77 3.91 -8.63
N ASP A 45 5.05 4.04 -7.51
CA ASP A 45 5.26 5.03 -6.46
C ASP A 45 6.09 4.49 -5.26
N GLU A 46 6.73 3.33 -5.42
CA GLU A 46 7.60 2.72 -4.41
C GLU A 46 9.08 2.79 -4.80
N ARG A 47 9.96 2.86 -3.81
CA ARG A 47 11.43 2.83 -3.96
C ARG A 47 12.03 1.97 -2.87
N ILE A 48 12.96 1.09 -3.23
CA ILE A 48 13.70 0.27 -2.26
C ILE A 48 14.88 1.05 -1.66
N SER A 49 15.17 0.81 -0.38
CA SER A 49 16.35 1.38 0.24
C SER A 49 17.63 0.63 -0.19
N PRO A 50 18.82 1.24 -0.10
CA PRO A 50 20.08 0.55 -0.38
C PRO A 50 20.30 -0.68 0.52
N GLU A 51 19.79 -0.65 1.75
CA GLU A 51 19.83 -1.78 2.68
C GLU A 51 18.98 -2.93 2.15
N LEU A 52 17.74 -2.64 1.73
CA LEU A 52 16.85 -3.66 1.16
C LEU A 52 17.44 -4.26 -0.13
N GLN A 53 18.04 -3.44 -0.97
CA GLN A 53 18.70 -3.93 -2.18
C GLN A 53 19.79 -4.95 -1.85
N ARG A 54 20.64 -4.68 -0.86
CA ARG A 54 21.70 -5.61 -0.42
C ARG A 54 21.11 -6.90 0.13
N GLU A 55 20.10 -6.81 1.01
CA GLU A 55 19.45 -8.01 1.57
C GLU A 55 18.81 -8.89 0.49
N VAL A 56 18.17 -8.29 -0.51
CA VAL A 56 17.61 -9.03 -1.66
C VAL A 56 18.72 -9.75 -2.43
N GLN A 57 19.85 -9.09 -2.69
CA GLN A 57 21.00 -9.71 -3.36
C GLN A 57 21.58 -10.87 -2.54
N ASP A 58 21.68 -10.74 -1.22
CA ASP A 58 22.15 -11.79 -0.30
C ASP A 58 21.22 -13.00 -0.31
N VAL A 59 19.90 -12.79 -0.30
CA VAL A 59 18.89 -13.87 -0.40
C VAL A 59 19.04 -14.61 -1.72
N LEU A 60 19.17 -13.88 -2.84
CA LEU A 60 19.36 -14.48 -4.16
C LEU A 60 20.66 -15.29 -4.24
N ALA A 61 21.75 -14.78 -3.68
CA ALA A 61 23.04 -15.47 -3.66
C ALA A 61 22.99 -16.77 -2.83
N LYS A 62 22.26 -16.78 -1.71
CA LYS A 62 22.06 -17.97 -0.87
C LYS A 62 21.03 -18.94 -1.42
N ASN A 63 20.20 -18.50 -2.36
CA ASN A 63 19.05 -19.22 -2.91
C ASN A 63 18.11 -19.79 -1.84
N GLU A 64 17.93 -19.07 -0.75
CA GLU A 64 17.10 -19.48 0.39
C GLU A 64 15.64 -19.16 0.08
N LYS A 65 14.89 -20.18 -0.38
CA LYS A 65 13.49 -20.02 -0.83
C LYS A 65 12.54 -19.77 0.35
N LYS A 66 12.24 -18.50 0.58
CA LYS A 66 11.25 -17.99 1.53
C LYS A 66 10.44 -16.87 0.91
N ALA A 67 9.30 -16.55 1.50
CA ALA A 67 8.49 -15.38 1.16
C ALA A 67 8.79 -14.26 2.17
N TYR A 68 9.15 -13.08 1.68
CA TYR A 68 9.70 -12.02 2.52
C TYR A 68 8.75 -10.84 2.66
N TRP A 69 8.43 -10.52 3.92
CA TRP A 69 7.75 -9.31 4.33
C TRP A 69 8.73 -8.15 4.41
N ILE A 70 8.33 -7.02 3.89
CA ILE A 70 9.14 -5.79 3.82
C ILE A 70 8.36 -4.67 4.50
N GLU A 71 9.04 -3.88 5.36
CA GLU A 71 8.46 -2.68 5.92
C GLU A 71 8.28 -1.63 4.83
N ARG A 72 7.03 -1.19 4.63
CA ARG A 72 6.68 -0.11 3.72
C ARG A 72 6.47 1.18 4.50
N SER A 73 7.39 2.13 4.33
CA SER A 73 7.37 3.44 4.98
C SER A 73 6.72 4.47 4.07
N ASN A 74 5.61 5.07 4.53
CA ASN A 74 4.87 6.04 3.75
C ASN A 74 5.55 7.42 3.79
N VAL A 75 5.60 8.09 2.62
CA VAL A 75 6.15 9.44 2.46
C VAL A 75 5.06 10.35 1.92
N PHE A 76 4.77 11.42 2.67
CA PHE A 76 3.87 12.47 2.25
C PHE A 76 4.69 13.71 1.91
N HIS A 77 4.69 14.13 0.64
CA HIS A 77 5.54 15.19 0.12
C HIS A 77 7.00 14.85 0.45
N HIS A 78 7.68 15.56 1.35
CA HIS A 78 9.04 15.25 1.77
C HIS A 78 9.12 14.67 3.19
N ASN A 79 7.97 14.42 3.83
CA ASN A 79 7.91 13.95 5.21
C ASN A 79 7.67 12.45 5.26
N LYS A 80 8.55 11.73 5.96
CA LYS A 80 8.34 10.33 6.29
C LYS A 80 7.33 10.26 7.43
N ALA A 81 6.21 9.62 7.21
CA ALA A 81 5.25 9.31 8.25
C ALA A 81 5.73 8.07 9.01
N THR A 82 5.81 8.18 10.33
CA THR A 82 6.29 7.11 11.20
C THR A 82 5.19 6.55 12.11
N HIS A 83 4.10 7.30 12.26
CA HIS A 83 3.00 7.00 13.16
C HIS A 83 1.63 7.36 12.54
N GLY A 84 0.57 7.15 13.31
CA GLY A 84 -0.78 7.60 12.95
C GLY A 84 -1.34 6.96 11.69
N VAL A 85 -1.97 7.79 10.84
CA VAL A 85 -2.71 7.34 9.64
C VAL A 85 -1.82 6.71 8.59
N LEU A 86 -0.64 7.26 8.39
CA LEU A 86 0.34 6.82 7.38
C LEU A 86 1.51 6.04 8.00
N ARG A 87 1.32 5.47 9.20
CA ARG A 87 2.36 4.64 9.83
C ARG A 87 2.81 3.52 8.90
N PRO A 88 4.07 3.08 9.00
CA PRO A 88 4.57 1.95 8.24
C PRO A 88 3.72 0.69 8.43
N ASP A 89 3.62 -0.09 7.38
CA ASP A 89 3.03 -1.43 7.41
C ASP A 89 4.01 -2.46 6.83
N TYR A 90 3.72 -3.74 7.02
CA TYR A 90 4.47 -4.81 6.40
C TYR A 90 3.68 -5.40 5.24
N VAL A 91 4.36 -5.58 4.11
CA VAL A 91 3.78 -6.14 2.88
C VAL A 91 4.63 -7.29 2.36
N LEU A 92 3.98 -8.35 1.90
CA LEU A 92 4.64 -9.49 1.29
C LEU A 92 4.97 -9.15 -0.16
N ARG A 93 6.26 -8.97 -0.49
CA ARG A 93 6.66 -8.41 -1.78
C ARG A 93 7.74 -9.20 -2.52
N PHE A 94 8.57 -9.96 -1.82
CA PHE A 94 9.69 -10.69 -2.42
C PHE A 94 9.59 -12.18 -2.11
N MET A 95 9.51 -13.04 -3.14
CA MET A 95 9.27 -14.48 -2.97
C MET A 95 9.60 -15.27 -4.24
N PRO A 96 9.76 -16.62 -4.15
CA PRO A 96 9.81 -17.45 -5.35
C PRO A 96 8.52 -17.34 -6.16
N LYS A 97 8.65 -17.33 -7.50
CA LYS A 97 7.49 -17.33 -8.41
C LYS A 97 6.59 -18.54 -8.18
N GLU A 98 7.20 -19.72 -8.11
CA GLU A 98 6.53 -20.95 -7.77
C GLU A 98 5.89 -20.85 -6.39
N GLY A 99 4.66 -21.28 -6.24
CA GLY A 99 3.92 -21.24 -4.97
C GLY A 99 3.39 -19.85 -4.59
N THR A 100 3.56 -18.81 -5.43
CA THR A 100 2.90 -17.53 -5.25
C THR A 100 1.43 -17.64 -5.64
N ASN A 101 0.53 -17.23 -4.75
CA ASN A 101 -0.91 -17.16 -4.99
C ASN A 101 -1.43 -15.74 -4.74
N ILE A 102 -2.37 -15.31 -5.60
CA ILE A 102 -2.98 -13.98 -5.54
C ILE A 102 -4.49 -14.13 -5.59
N GLU A 103 -5.16 -13.74 -4.50
CA GLU A 103 -6.59 -13.84 -4.31
C GLU A 103 -7.24 -12.48 -4.07
N GLY A 104 -8.56 -12.42 -4.23
CA GLY A 104 -9.38 -11.22 -4.05
C GLY A 104 -9.69 -10.53 -5.37
N PHE A 105 -10.47 -9.46 -5.34
CA PHE A 105 -10.86 -8.66 -6.51
C PHE A 105 -10.38 -7.21 -6.40
N VAL A 106 -10.75 -6.51 -5.31
CA VAL A 106 -10.36 -5.10 -5.07
C VAL A 106 -9.24 -4.99 -4.04
N HIS A 107 -9.19 -5.92 -3.10
CA HIS A 107 -8.17 -6.01 -2.07
C HIS A 107 -7.46 -7.34 -2.25
N GLU A 108 -6.44 -7.33 -3.11
CA GLU A 108 -5.65 -8.51 -3.38
C GLU A 108 -4.85 -8.92 -2.12
N THR A 109 -4.86 -10.21 -1.86
CA THR A 109 -4.01 -10.85 -0.87
C THR A 109 -2.97 -11.68 -1.59
N ILE A 110 -1.71 -11.39 -1.35
CA ILE A 110 -0.58 -12.17 -1.85
C ILE A 110 -0.20 -13.17 -0.77
N SER A 111 -0.06 -14.42 -1.14
CA SER A 111 0.42 -15.50 -0.26
C SER A 111 1.44 -16.37 -0.98
N SER A 112 2.16 -17.18 -0.23
CA SER A 112 3.15 -18.11 -0.77
C SER A 112 3.08 -19.43 -0.02
N THR A 113 3.40 -20.52 -0.69
CA THR A 113 3.56 -21.84 -0.07
C THR A 113 4.89 -21.99 0.68
N TYR A 114 5.82 -21.07 0.49
CA TYR A 114 7.12 -21.08 1.18
C TYR A 114 7.01 -20.46 2.58
N PRO A 115 7.92 -20.85 3.50
CA PRO A 115 8.01 -20.22 4.82
C PRO A 115 8.19 -18.72 4.73
N GLU A 116 7.56 -17.98 5.63
CA GLU A 116 7.65 -16.53 5.68
C GLU A 116 8.83 -16.05 6.52
N ALA A 117 9.44 -14.95 6.11
CA ALA A 117 10.50 -14.25 6.83
C ALA A 117 10.34 -12.73 6.66
N LYS A 118 11.15 -11.94 7.37
CA LYS A 118 11.19 -10.48 7.22
C LYS A 118 12.56 -10.04 6.76
N LEU A 119 12.60 -9.04 5.88
CA LEU A 119 13.79 -8.26 5.61
C LEU A 119 13.78 -7.00 6.50
N HIS A 120 14.97 -6.48 6.82
CA HIS A 120 15.14 -5.31 7.70
C HIS A 120 15.20 -4.01 6.92
N GLY A 121 15.64 -4.07 5.66
CA GLY A 121 15.62 -2.94 4.75
C GLY A 121 14.19 -2.49 4.44
N LYS A 122 14.03 -1.22 4.05
CA LYS A 122 12.73 -0.58 3.90
C LYS A 122 12.40 -0.29 2.45
N MET A 123 11.11 -0.27 2.17
CA MET A 123 10.54 0.26 0.94
C MET A 123 9.84 1.58 1.23
N TYR A 124 10.16 2.63 0.48
CA TYR A 124 9.53 3.94 0.60
C TYR A 124 8.37 4.03 -0.38
N HIS A 125 7.19 4.36 0.11
CA HIS A 125 5.98 4.54 -0.68
C HIS A 125 5.61 6.02 -0.72
N TYR A 126 5.76 6.64 -1.86
CA TYR A 126 5.46 8.06 -2.09
C TYR A 126 3.97 8.23 -2.30
N THR A 127 3.21 8.14 -1.21
CA THR A 127 1.74 8.06 -1.20
C THR A 127 1.10 9.32 -1.80
N TYR A 128 1.67 10.49 -1.49
CA TYR A 128 1.16 11.79 -1.93
C TYR A 128 2.30 12.79 -2.10
N ASP A 129 2.34 13.44 -3.27
CA ASP A 129 3.29 14.53 -3.54
C ASP A 129 2.82 15.86 -2.97
N ASN A 130 1.50 16.04 -2.83
CA ASN A 130 0.89 17.28 -2.36
C ASN A 130 -0.52 17.06 -1.81
N TRP A 131 -1.06 18.10 -1.18
CA TRP A 131 -2.41 18.09 -0.62
C TRP A 131 -3.52 17.93 -1.67
N HIS A 132 -3.32 18.42 -2.89
CA HIS A 132 -4.30 18.26 -3.96
C HIS A 132 -4.52 16.77 -4.30
N GLN A 133 -3.45 16.01 -4.46
CA GLN A 133 -3.53 14.56 -4.67
C GLN A 133 -4.18 13.86 -3.47
N TYR A 134 -3.82 14.26 -2.25
CA TYR A 134 -4.41 13.73 -1.02
C TYR A 134 -5.93 13.92 -1.02
N PHE A 135 -6.42 15.15 -1.25
CA PHE A 135 -7.86 15.43 -1.23
C PHE A 135 -8.61 14.83 -2.41
N ASN A 136 -8.01 14.68 -3.57
CA ASN A 136 -8.61 13.95 -4.68
C ASN A 136 -8.81 12.46 -4.34
N LYS A 137 -7.80 11.79 -3.78
CA LYS A 137 -7.94 10.41 -3.29
C LYS A 137 -8.97 10.33 -2.16
N PHE A 138 -8.95 11.26 -1.22
CA PHE A 138 -9.91 11.34 -0.11
C PHE A 138 -11.36 11.40 -0.62
N ASN A 139 -11.67 12.29 -1.57
CA ASN A 139 -13.00 12.41 -2.16
C ASN A 139 -13.43 11.13 -2.88
N ASN A 140 -12.54 10.55 -3.67
CA ASN A 140 -12.83 9.32 -4.39
C ASN A 140 -13.12 8.16 -3.43
N TYR A 141 -12.27 7.94 -2.42
CA TYR A 141 -12.45 6.83 -1.48
C TYR A 141 -13.66 7.01 -0.56
N THR A 142 -13.96 8.23 -0.11
CA THR A 142 -15.18 8.48 0.69
C THR A 142 -16.44 8.23 -0.12
N THR A 143 -16.47 8.66 -1.39
CA THR A 143 -17.57 8.42 -2.32
C THR A 143 -17.79 6.92 -2.56
N LEU A 144 -16.70 6.18 -2.85
CA LEU A 144 -16.77 4.73 -3.05
C LEU A 144 -17.22 3.99 -1.78
N ALA A 145 -16.73 4.42 -0.60
CA ALA A 145 -17.12 3.82 0.67
C ALA A 145 -18.60 4.08 0.98
N ALA A 146 -19.08 5.30 0.76
CA ALA A 146 -20.50 5.65 0.93
C ALA A 146 -21.40 4.83 0.00
N LYS A 147 -21.01 4.68 -1.28
CA LYS A 147 -21.73 3.83 -2.24
C LYS A 147 -21.80 2.38 -1.77
N LYS A 148 -20.68 1.79 -1.34
CA LYS A 148 -20.63 0.42 -0.79
C LYS A 148 -21.49 0.25 0.44
N TYR A 149 -21.52 1.24 1.34
CA TYR A 149 -22.39 1.19 2.52
C TYR A 149 -23.88 1.20 2.14
N LYS A 150 -24.25 2.04 1.16
CA LYS A 150 -25.63 2.09 0.63
C LYS A 150 -26.03 0.76 -0.02
N GLU A 151 -25.17 0.19 -0.86
CA GLU A 151 -25.39 -1.12 -1.51
C GLU A 151 -25.56 -2.25 -0.50
N ASN A 152 -24.82 -2.20 0.61
CA ASN A 152 -24.93 -3.17 1.71
C ASN A 152 -26.11 -2.88 2.67
N GLY A 153 -27.01 -1.94 2.35
CA GLY A 153 -28.17 -1.59 3.15
C GLY A 153 -27.84 -1.00 4.53
N LYS A 154 -26.64 -0.43 4.71
CA LYS A 154 -26.22 0.12 5.99
C LYS A 154 -26.98 1.41 6.30
N SER A 155 -27.69 1.42 7.41
CA SER A 155 -28.33 2.64 7.94
C SER A 155 -27.31 3.54 8.64
N CYS A 156 -27.50 4.85 8.56
CA CYS A 156 -26.68 5.85 9.24
C CYS A 156 -27.36 6.30 10.52
N SER A 157 -26.66 6.24 11.65
CA SER A 157 -27.07 6.80 12.92
C SER A 157 -26.30 8.10 13.18
N PHE A 158 -27.00 9.21 13.41
CA PHE A 158 -26.37 10.49 13.70
C PHE A 158 -25.39 10.40 14.87
N VAL A 159 -25.81 9.87 16.01
CA VAL A 159 -24.94 9.78 17.18
C VAL A 159 -23.77 8.83 16.96
N LYS A 160 -24.05 7.61 16.48
CA LYS A 160 -23.02 6.58 16.32
C LYS A 160 -22.05 6.89 15.20
N ASP A 161 -22.56 7.26 14.02
CA ASP A 161 -21.74 7.31 12.80
C ASP A 161 -21.18 8.72 12.53
N ILE A 162 -21.85 9.79 13.03
CA ILE A 162 -21.40 11.18 12.82
C ILE A 162 -20.59 11.70 14.03
N LEU A 163 -20.88 11.25 15.25
CA LEU A 163 -20.19 11.75 16.44
C LEU A 163 -19.21 10.73 17.03
N ILE A 164 -19.67 9.53 17.40
CA ILE A 164 -18.84 8.57 18.16
C ILE A 164 -17.73 7.96 17.28
N ARG A 165 -18.08 7.41 16.12
CA ARG A 165 -17.09 6.71 15.27
C ARG A 165 -15.97 7.63 14.77
N PRO A 166 -16.26 8.86 14.28
CA PRO A 166 -15.17 9.77 13.86
C PRO A 166 -14.30 10.20 15.04
N SER A 167 -14.90 10.49 16.22
CA SER A 167 -14.14 10.85 17.42
C SER A 167 -13.22 9.71 17.86
N TRP A 168 -13.73 8.47 17.85
CA TRP A 168 -12.91 7.30 18.13
C TRP A 168 -11.80 7.10 17.08
N ALA A 169 -12.10 7.31 15.80
CA ALA A 169 -11.10 7.21 14.73
C ALA A 169 -9.98 8.22 14.92
N PHE A 170 -10.28 9.47 15.25
CA PHE A 170 -9.28 10.49 15.60
C PHE A 170 -8.45 10.05 16.81
N PHE A 171 -9.11 9.70 17.92
CA PHE A 171 -8.43 9.28 19.15
C PHE A 171 -7.49 8.12 18.88
N LYS A 172 -7.96 7.10 18.13
CA LYS A 172 -7.16 5.94 17.79
C LYS A 172 -5.89 6.34 17.04
N VAL A 173 -6.02 7.08 15.94
CA VAL A 173 -4.84 7.36 15.09
C VAL A 173 -3.92 8.41 15.69
N TYR A 174 -4.47 9.40 16.41
CA TYR A 174 -3.65 10.45 17.02
C TYR A 174 -2.98 10.02 18.32
N ILE A 175 -3.72 9.33 19.20
CA ILE A 175 -3.22 8.91 20.51
C ILE A 175 -2.68 7.49 20.50
N LEU A 176 -3.52 6.48 20.17
CA LEU A 176 -3.11 5.07 20.28
C LEU A 176 -2.05 4.68 19.24
N ASP A 177 -2.21 5.13 18.01
CA ASP A 177 -1.25 4.93 16.93
C ASP A 177 -0.14 6.01 16.94
N ARG A 178 -0.08 6.83 18.01
CA ARG A 178 0.96 7.84 18.28
C ARG A 178 1.16 8.89 17.19
N GLY A 179 0.10 9.24 16.44
CA GLY A 179 0.17 10.23 15.37
C GLY A 179 0.71 11.59 15.81
N PHE A 180 0.63 11.94 17.12
CA PHE A 180 1.20 13.16 17.69
C PHE A 180 2.73 13.21 17.55
N LEU A 181 3.42 12.08 17.41
CA LEU A 181 4.87 12.03 17.21
C LEU A 181 5.28 12.51 15.81
N ASP A 182 4.38 12.49 14.83
CA ASP A 182 4.61 13.05 13.50
C ASP A 182 4.30 14.58 13.46
N GLY A 183 4.18 15.21 14.63
CA GLY A 183 4.04 16.65 14.79
C GLY A 183 2.80 17.23 14.12
N LYS A 184 2.95 18.38 13.46
CA LYS A 184 1.84 19.07 12.76
C LYS A 184 1.20 18.22 11.67
N MET A 185 1.99 17.44 10.95
CA MET A 185 1.50 16.55 9.89
C MET A 185 0.62 15.45 10.48
N GLY A 186 1.06 14.81 11.56
CA GLY A 186 0.27 13.78 12.25
C GLY A 186 -1.06 14.30 12.78
N PHE A 187 -1.08 15.54 13.30
CA PHE A 187 -2.33 16.18 13.73
C PHE A 187 -3.28 16.41 12.54
N ILE A 188 -2.82 17.04 11.45
CA ILE A 188 -3.63 17.34 10.27
C ILE A 188 -4.20 16.05 9.65
N LEU A 189 -3.37 15.01 9.50
CA LEU A 189 -3.81 13.72 8.97
C LEU A 189 -4.84 13.05 9.88
N SER A 190 -4.71 13.17 11.20
CA SER A 190 -5.67 12.63 12.16
C SER A 190 -7.03 13.37 12.11
N VAL A 191 -7.01 14.70 11.94
CA VAL A 191 -8.22 15.51 11.71
C VAL A 191 -8.88 15.12 10.40
N ASN A 192 -8.11 14.97 9.33
CA ASN A 192 -8.64 14.51 8.05
C ASN A 192 -9.21 13.08 8.15
N HIS A 193 -8.63 12.21 8.97
CA HIS A 193 -9.15 10.86 9.20
C HIS A 193 -10.48 10.88 9.98
N TYR A 194 -10.67 11.85 10.89
CA TYR A 194 -11.96 12.12 11.51
C TYR A 194 -13.02 12.42 10.44
N PHE A 195 -12.76 13.42 9.57
CA PHE A 195 -13.69 13.78 8.49
C PHE A 195 -13.91 12.64 7.51
N TYR A 196 -12.86 11.91 7.12
CA TYR A 196 -12.98 10.71 6.30
C TYR A 196 -13.96 9.70 6.89
N THR A 197 -13.90 9.48 8.21
CA THR A 197 -14.77 8.53 8.90
C THR A 197 -16.21 9.03 9.04
N MET A 198 -16.39 10.35 9.15
CA MET A 198 -17.70 10.98 9.27
C MET A 198 -18.49 10.98 7.96
N ILE A 199 -17.83 11.24 6.81
CA ILE A 199 -18.53 11.48 5.52
C ILE A 199 -18.68 10.24 4.63
N LYS A 200 -18.13 9.10 5.03
CA LYS A 200 -18.27 7.83 4.27
C LYS A 200 -19.50 7.01 4.65
#